data_c6ced0c10d69cb3ac6e94764402d8801
#
_entry.id   c6ced0c10d69cb3ac6e94764402d8801
#
_cell.length_a   1.000
_cell.length_b   1.000
_cell.length_c   1.000
_cell.angle_alpha   90.00
_cell.angle_beta   90.00
_cell.angle_gamma   90.00
#
_symmetry.space_group_name_H-M   'P 1'
#
loop_
_entity.id
_entity.type
_entity.pdbx_description
1 polymer ?
#
loop_
_entity_poly.entity_id
_entity_poly.type
_entity_poly.pdbx_seq_one_letter_code
_entity_poly.pdbx_strand_id
1 'polypeptide(L)'
;IISMGHTLDFMPIEHGRPAHLDRVALYFPDLAAVMCHTGWPWVEEAIALAWKHPNMFIGTSAYAPKYWQPELVKFINSRGQDKVMWATDYPLIEHKESLDQIRALELKPQAEQKLLRDNAMKVFGFA
;
A
#
# COMPACT_ATOMS: atom_id res chain seq x y z
N ILE A 1 6.41 0.60 -9.25
CA ILE A 1 5.01 0.77 -8.82
C ILE A 1 4.14 -0.05 -9.77
N ILE A 2 3.24 -0.85 -9.22
CA ILE A 2 2.38 -1.76 -9.99
C ILE A 2 0.94 -1.54 -9.55
N SER A 3 0.03 -1.27 -10.52
CA SER A 3 -1.41 -1.19 -10.25
C SER A 3 -1.92 -2.58 -9.87
N MET A 4 -2.52 -2.68 -8.71
CA MET A 4 -3.06 -3.93 -8.17
C MET A 4 -4.51 -3.74 -7.74
N GLY A 5 -5.18 -4.86 -7.46
CA GLY A 5 -6.56 -4.84 -7.06
C GLY A 5 -7.52 -4.60 -8.21
N HIS A 6 -8.61 -3.87 -7.94
CA HIS A 6 -9.59 -3.52 -8.96
C HIS A 6 -8.94 -2.68 -10.06
N THR A 7 -8.78 -3.28 -11.22
CA THR A 7 -8.25 -2.60 -12.42
C THR A 7 -9.36 -1.83 -13.12
N LEU A 8 -8.98 -0.72 -13.75
CA LEU A 8 -9.89 0.04 -14.59
C LEU A 8 -10.31 -0.79 -15.83
N ASP A 9 -11.44 -0.43 -16.37
CA ASP A 9 -12.14 -0.90 -17.57
C ASP A 9 -11.37 -1.80 -18.54
N PHE A 10 -12.00 -2.74 -19.15
CA PHE A 10 -11.50 -3.60 -20.23
C PHE A 10 -10.50 -4.71 -19.87
N MET A 11 -10.15 -4.87 -18.60
CA MET A 11 -9.29 -5.98 -18.16
C MET A 11 -10.00 -6.87 -17.14
N PRO A 12 -9.82 -8.20 -17.18
CA PRO A 12 -10.30 -9.08 -16.13
C PRO A 12 -9.70 -8.68 -14.78
N ILE A 13 -10.56 -8.53 -13.78
CA ILE A 13 -10.16 -8.06 -12.45
C ILE A 13 -9.07 -8.94 -11.80
N GLU A 14 -9.07 -10.23 -12.09
CA GLU A 14 -8.11 -11.17 -11.50
C GLU A 14 -6.65 -10.85 -11.85
N HIS A 15 -6.38 -10.17 -12.97
CA HIS A 15 -5.03 -9.76 -13.33
C HIS A 15 -4.41 -8.77 -12.33
N GLY A 16 -5.26 -8.09 -11.55
CA GLY A 16 -4.83 -7.21 -10.47
C GLY A 16 -4.57 -7.93 -9.13
N ARG A 17 -4.66 -9.27 -9.05
CA ARG A 17 -4.44 -9.99 -7.78
C ARG A 17 -3.00 -9.88 -7.31
N PRO A 18 -2.77 -9.41 -6.07
CA PRO A 18 -1.43 -9.33 -5.50
C PRO A 18 -0.66 -10.66 -5.55
N ALA A 19 -1.33 -11.80 -5.39
CA ALA A 19 -0.72 -13.12 -5.41
C ALA A 19 0.11 -13.42 -6.67
N HIS A 20 -0.18 -12.78 -7.81
CA HIS A 20 0.61 -12.92 -9.02
C HIS A 20 2.06 -12.41 -8.88
N LEU A 21 2.30 -11.50 -7.92
CA LEU A 21 3.63 -10.96 -7.65
C LEU A 21 4.51 -11.85 -6.77
N ASP A 22 3.98 -12.92 -6.20
CA ASP A 22 4.75 -13.82 -5.32
C ASP A 22 6.00 -14.37 -6.02
N ARG A 23 5.85 -14.84 -7.26
CA ARG A 23 6.98 -15.33 -8.07
C ARG A 23 7.95 -14.21 -8.46
N VAL A 24 7.42 -13.03 -8.79
CA VAL A 24 8.27 -11.87 -9.13
C VAL A 24 9.15 -11.51 -7.94
N ALA A 25 8.57 -11.47 -6.74
CA ALA A 25 9.31 -11.19 -5.51
C ALA A 25 10.44 -12.19 -5.24
N LEU A 26 10.20 -13.47 -5.52
CA LEU A 26 11.18 -14.54 -5.31
C LEU A 26 12.30 -14.53 -6.36
N TYR A 27 11.94 -14.33 -7.63
CA TYR A 27 12.95 -14.38 -8.72
C TYR A 27 13.75 -13.10 -8.86
N PHE A 28 13.24 -11.99 -8.36
CA PHE A 28 13.88 -10.67 -8.42
C PHE A 28 13.95 -10.04 -7.03
N PRO A 29 14.76 -10.60 -6.11
CA PRO A 29 14.80 -10.15 -4.71
C PRO A 29 15.29 -8.71 -4.55
N ASP A 30 16.08 -8.21 -5.49
CA ASP A 30 16.58 -6.82 -5.48
C ASP A 30 15.60 -5.81 -6.08
N LEU A 31 14.51 -6.28 -6.69
CA LEU A 31 13.47 -5.43 -7.26
C LEU A 31 12.46 -5.02 -6.18
N ALA A 32 12.55 -3.79 -5.70
CA ALA A 32 11.51 -3.23 -4.84
C ALA A 32 10.23 -2.97 -5.65
N ALA A 33 9.11 -3.56 -5.24
CA ALA A 33 7.83 -3.37 -5.90
C ALA A 33 6.77 -2.83 -4.92
N VAL A 34 6.03 -1.80 -5.37
CA VAL A 34 4.94 -1.19 -4.61
C VAL A 34 3.62 -1.59 -5.26
N MET A 35 2.82 -2.36 -4.53
CA MET A 35 1.45 -2.76 -4.89
C MET A 35 0.50 -1.62 -4.57
N CYS A 36 0.01 -0.92 -5.60
CA CYS A 36 -0.86 0.23 -5.42
C CYS A 36 -2.31 -0.14 -5.14
N HIS A 37 -3.12 0.88 -4.79
CA HIS A 37 -4.56 0.78 -4.61
C HIS A 37 -4.96 -0.20 -3.50
N THR A 38 -4.13 -0.29 -2.44
CA THR A 38 -4.30 -1.22 -1.30
C THR A 38 -4.41 -2.71 -1.68
N GLY A 39 -4.45 -3.03 -2.96
CA GLY A 39 -4.75 -4.36 -3.48
C GLY A 39 -6.23 -4.75 -3.42
N TRP A 40 -7.13 -3.80 -3.14
CA TRP A 40 -8.57 -4.08 -3.04
C TRP A 40 -9.12 -4.75 -4.33
N PRO A 41 -9.96 -5.82 -4.24
CA PRO A 41 -10.57 -6.41 -3.05
C PRO A 41 -9.72 -7.43 -2.28
N TRP A 42 -8.50 -7.74 -2.72
CA TRP A 42 -7.61 -8.75 -2.14
C TRP A 42 -6.56 -8.13 -1.19
N VAL A 43 -6.99 -7.26 -0.30
CA VAL A 43 -6.09 -6.54 0.63
C VAL A 43 -5.28 -7.49 1.50
N GLU A 44 -5.87 -8.61 1.94
CA GLU A 44 -5.16 -9.62 2.73
C GLU A 44 -4.04 -10.31 1.95
N GLU A 45 -4.21 -10.51 0.63
CA GLU A 45 -3.12 -11.01 -0.22
C GLU A 45 -1.97 -10.01 -0.30
N ALA A 46 -2.28 -8.71 -0.49
CA ALA A 46 -1.27 -7.66 -0.48
C ALA A 46 -0.51 -7.60 0.86
N ILE A 47 -1.24 -7.71 1.98
CA ILE A 47 -0.65 -7.79 3.32
C ILE A 47 0.27 -9.02 3.44
N ALA A 48 -0.19 -10.19 2.99
CA ALA A 48 0.57 -11.43 3.05
C ALA A 48 1.88 -11.33 2.25
N LEU A 49 1.84 -10.76 1.03
CA LEU A 49 3.03 -10.55 0.22
C LEU A 49 4.00 -9.54 0.83
N ALA A 50 3.49 -8.40 1.28
CA ALA A 50 4.31 -7.39 1.93
C ALA A 50 4.97 -7.91 3.21
N TRP A 51 4.29 -8.79 3.94
CA TRP A 51 4.83 -9.47 5.11
C TRP A 51 5.88 -10.52 4.75
N LYS A 52 5.61 -11.35 3.74
CA LYS A 52 6.47 -12.45 3.31
C LYS A 52 7.77 -11.96 2.69
N HIS A 53 7.69 -10.94 1.84
CA HIS A 53 8.80 -10.50 0.99
C HIS A 53 9.37 -9.16 1.45
N PRO A 54 10.69 -9.08 1.68
CA PRO A 54 11.33 -7.82 2.09
C PRO A 54 11.22 -6.71 1.03
N ASN A 55 11.15 -7.10 -0.25
CA ASN A 55 11.09 -6.21 -1.41
C ASN A 55 9.68 -5.84 -1.88
N MET A 56 8.62 -6.29 -1.19
CA MET A 56 7.23 -5.95 -1.51
C MET A 56 6.67 -4.93 -0.52
N PHE A 57 5.97 -3.93 -1.07
CA PHE A 57 5.37 -2.81 -0.33
C PHE A 57 3.93 -2.57 -0.80
N ILE A 58 3.14 -1.84 -0.01
CA ILE A 58 1.76 -1.46 -0.36
C ILE A 58 1.68 0.05 -0.48
N GLY A 59 1.09 0.54 -1.57
CA GLY A 59 0.70 1.95 -1.76
C GLY A 59 -0.82 2.11 -1.63
N THR A 60 -1.25 3.20 -0.98
CA THR A 60 -2.67 3.41 -0.65
C THR A 60 -3.43 4.29 -1.65
N SER A 61 -2.83 4.59 -2.79
CA SER A 61 -3.43 5.44 -3.83
C SER A 61 -4.84 4.99 -4.22
N ALA A 62 -5.65 5.91 -4.71
CA ALA A 62 -7.04 5.74 -5.14
C ALA A 62 -8.06 5.35 -4.06
N TYR A 63 -7.64 4.99 -2.86
CA TYR A 63 -8.56 4.63 -1.76
C TYR A 63 -8.41 5.60 -0.58
N ALA A 64 -9.46 6.37 -0.31
CA ALA A 64 -9.49 7.27 0.84
C ALA A 64 -9.40 6.48 2.15
N PRO A 65 -8.66 6.98 3.17
CA PRO A 65 -8.41 6.25 4.42
C PRO A 65 -9.67 5.74 5.14
N LYS A 66 -10.77 6.47 5.04
CA LYS A 66 -12.08 6.07 5.60
C LYS A 66 -12.63 4.75 5.02
N TYR A 67 -12.11 4.30 3.87
CA TYR A 67 -12.52 3.06 3.21
C TYR A 67 -11.47 1.96 3.34
N TRP A 68 -10.34 2.21 4.04
CA TRP A 68 -9.34 1.17 4.24
C TRP A 68 -9.90 0.06 5.13
N GLN A 69 -9.63 -1.18 4.75
CA GLN A 69 -10.04 -2.33 5.52
C GLN A 69 -9.35 -2.33 6.89
N PRO A 70 -10.05 -2.75 7.95
CA PRO A 70 -9.50 -2.81 9.31
C PRO A 70 -8.18 -3.59 9.39
N GLU A 71 -8.03 -4.64 8.59
CA GLU A 71 -6.81 -5.47 8.49
C GLU A 71 -5.61 -4.66 8.02
N LEU A 72 -5.81 -3.75 7.04
CA LEU A 72 -4.75 -2.86 6.56
C LEU A 72 -4.34 -1.86 7.63
N VAL A 73 -5.32 -1.23 8.29
CA VAL A 73 -5.06 -0.28 9.39
C VAL A 73 -4.32 -0.97 10.53
N LYS A 74 -4.74 -2.17 10.91
CA LYS A 74 -4.07 -2.99 11.91
C LYS A 74 -2.64 -3.35 11.49
N PHE A 75 -2.43 -3.69 10.23
CA PHE A 75 -1.11 -4.00 9.68
C PHE A 75 -0.19 -2.79 9.74
N ILE A 76 -0.64 -1.61 9.27
CA ILE A 76 0.07 -0.34 9.35
C ILE A 76 0.46 -0.04 10.81
N ASN A 77 -0.45 -0.21 11.74
CA ASN A 77 -0.24 0.14 13.14
C ASN A 77 0.53 -0.92 13.96
N SER A 78 1.01 -1.96 13.31
CA SER A 78 1.74 -3.06 13.96
C SER A 78 2.96 -3.51 13.15
N ARG A 79 2.92 -4.72 12.63
CA ARG A 79 4.04 -5.37 11.94
C ARG A 79 4.32 -4.85 10.53
N GLY A 80 3.39 -4.09 9.93
CA GLY A 80 3.51 -3.52 8.59
C GLY A 80 4.00 -2.07 8.56
N GLN A 81 4.51 -1.53 9.66
CA GLN A 81 4.93 -0.14 9.75
C GLN A 81 5.93 0.28 8.66
N ASP A 82 6.81 -0.63 8.25
CA ASP A 82 7.84 -0.38 7.23
C ASP A 82 7.42 -0.80 5.81
N LYS A 83 6.13 -1.11 5.61
CA LYS A 83 5.64 -1.76 4.40
C LYS A 83 4.57 -1.01 3.63
N VAL A 84 3.96 0.01 4.24
CA VAL A 84 2.84 0.73 3.62
C VAL A 84 3.22 2.18 3.43
N MET A 85 2.89 2.72 2.25
CA MET A 85 3.13 4.12 1.88
C MET A 85 1.82 4.80 1.51
N TRP A 86 1.62 6.01 2.03
CA TRP A 86 0.49 6.85 1.69
C TRP A 86 0.62 7.43 0.29
N ALA A 87 -0.48 7.42 -0.44
CA ALA A 87 -0.66 8.11 -1.70
C ALA A 87 -2.16 8.38 -1.91
N THR A 88 -2.51 9.33 -2.76
CA THR A 88 -3.90 9.77 -2.98
C THR A 88 -4.40 9.52 -4.38
N ASP A 89 -3.50 9.35 -5.35
CA ASP A 89 -3.87 9.35 -6.78
C ASP A 89 -4.51 10.70 -7.18
N TYR A 90 -3.91 11.80 -6.69
CA TYR A 90 -4.38 13.14 -6.98
C TYR A 90 -4.56 13.37 -8.49
N PRO A 91 -5.66 14.00 -8.96
CA PRO A 91 -6.67 14.72 -8.18
C PRO A 91 -7.87 13.89 -7.69
N LEU A 92 -7.80 12.56 -7.75
CA LEU A 92 -8.91 11.70 -7.35
C LEU A 92 -9.28 11.89 -5.87
N ILE A 93 -8.27 12.00 -5.00
CA ILE A 93 -8.45 12.27 -3.57
C ILE A 93 -7.59 13.47 -3.19
N GLU A 94 -8.21 14.47 -2.57
CA GLU A 94 -7.52 15.65 -2.07
C GLU A 94 -6.58 15.30 -0.90
N HIS A 95 -5.35 15.83 -0.96
CA HIS A 95 -4.33 15.55 0.05
C HIS A 95 -4.76 15.93 1.46
N LYS A 96 -5.36 17.13 1.62
CA LYS A 96 -5.81 17.60 2.93
C LYS A 96 -6.85 16.68 3.53
N GLU A 97 -7.88 16.32 2.75
CA GLU A 97 -8.94 15.42 3.19
C GLU A 97 -8.37 14.06 3.61
N SER A 98 -7.47 13.51 2.79
CA SER A 98 -6.82 12.23 3.08
C SER A 98 -6.01 12.27 4.37
N LEU A 99 -5.23 13.34 4.60
CA LEU A 99 -4.46 13.52 5.82
C LEU A 99 -5.35 13.65 7.07
N ASP A 100 -6.45 14.38 6.97
CA ASP A 100 -7.39 14.53 8.09
C ASP A 100 -8.04 13.17 8.44
N GLN A 101 -8.33 12.34 7.43
CA GLN A 101 -8.82 10.96 7.64
C GLN A 101 -7.76 10.05 8.25
N ILE A 102 -6.47 10.16 7.88
CA ILE A 102 -5.38 9.38 8.50
C ILE A 102 -5.24 9.72 9.98
N ARG A 103 -5.29 11.01 10.34
CA ARG A 103 -5.26 11.43 11.75
C ARG A 103 -6.40 10.84 12.57
N ALA A 104 -7.59 10.70 11.95
CA ALA A 104 -8.75 10.08 12.58
C ALA A 104 -8.61 8.56 12.80
N LEU A 105 -7.62 7.90 12.18
CA LEU A 105 -7.31 6.48 12.44
C LEU A 105 -6.55 6.25 13.75
N GLU A 106 -6.07 7.32 14.40
CA GLU A 106 -5.33 7.27 15.68
C GLU A 106 -4.16 6.27 15.65
N LEU A 107 -3.40 6.30 14.57
CA LEU A 107 -2.20 5.47 14.43
C LEU A 107 -1.15 5.85 15.48
N LYS A 108 -0.29 4.89 15.83
CA LYS A 108 0.90 5.20 16.64
C LYS A 108 1.74 6.25 15.90
N PRO A 109 2.29 7.25 16.61
CA PRO A 109 3.03 8.34 15.96
C PRO A 109 4.13 7.85 15.00
N GLN A 110 4.86 6.82 15.38
CA GLN A 110 5.88 6.22 14.52
C GLN A 110 5.30 5.55 13.27
N ALA A 111 4.15 4.88 13.38
CA ALA A 111 3.48 4.23 12.25
C ALA A 111 2.96 5.27 11.26
N GLU A 112 2.38 6.36 11.76
CA GLU A 112 1.91 7.48 10.95
C GLU A 112 3.05 8.16 10.19
N GLN A 113 4.16 8.47 10.87
CA GLN A 113 5.34 9.07 10.26
C GLN A 113 5.89 8.19 9.12
N LYS A 114 6.03 6.89 9.37
CA LYS A 114 6.51 5.94 8.35
C LYS A 114 5.55 5.84 7.17
N LEU A 115 4.24 5.76 7.43
CA LEU A 115 3.21 5.73 6.40
C LEU A 115 3.27 6.97 5.50
N LEU A 116 3.36 8.16 6.10
CA LEU A 116 3.27 9.43 5.39
C LEU A 116 4.58 9.84 4.70
N ARG A 117 5.72 9.34 5.13
CA ARG A 117 7.02 9.84 4.67
C ARG A 117 8.10 8.77 4.57
N ASP A 118 8.49 8.16 5.68
CA ASP A 118 9.79 7.49 5.78
C ASP A 118 9.89 6.28 4.85
N ASN A 119 8.81 5.52 4.68
CA ASN A 119 8.79 4.37 3.78
C ASN A 119 8.99 4.77 2.32
N ALA A 120 8.33 5.84 1.87
CA ALA A 120 8.52 6.36 0.51
C ALA A 120 9.95 6.88 0.31
N MET A 121 10.48 7.62 1.27
CA MET A 121 11.88 8.09 1.24
C MET A 121 12.85 6.93 1.05
N LYS A 122 12.67 5.87 1.83
CA LYS A 122 13.53 4.67 1.78
C LYS A 122 13.40 3.92 0.44
N VAL A 123 12.17 3.66 0.00
CA VAL A 123 11.92 2.80 -1.17
C VAL A 123 12.30 3.49 -2.48
N PHE A 124 12.06 4.81 -2.58
CA PHE A 124 12.37 5.58 -3.79
C PHE A 124 13.72 6.29 -3.75
N GLY A 125 14.48 6.18 -2.66
CA GLY A 125 15.80 6.77 -2.55
C GLY A 125 15.80 8.30 -2.49
N PHE A 126 14.74 8.92 -1.98
CA PHE A 126 14.72 10.36 -1.77
C PHE A 126 15.64 10.73 -0.59
N ALA A 127 16.50 11.71 -0.82
CA ALA A 127 17.38 12.23 0.22
C ALA A 127 16.67 13.26 1.11
#